data_301f9a4ed11b1f4db7effa7784187b08
#
_entry.id   301f9a4ed11b1f4db7effa7784187b08
#
_cell.length_a   1.000
_cell.length_b   1.000
_cell.length_c   1.000
_cell.angle_alpha   90.00
_cell.angle_beta   90.00
_cell.angle_gamma   90.00
#
_symmetry.space_group_name_H-M   'P 1'
#
loop_
_entity.id
_entity.type
_entity.pdbx_description
1 polymer ?
#
loop_
_entity_poly.entity_id
_entity_poly.type
_entity_poly.pdbx_seq_one_letter_code
_entity_poly.pdbx_strand_id
1 'polypeptide(L)'
;MIEFEPLRREHLRLMRDWLGHEHVRRWCRDDIDESIAEYEQEIAGGGEPTENYLIVLGGRPVGFIQTYLVSDYPEWNEIVEVGEGVAGVDLFVGEEGLTGRGLGSKILEQFAREVVFARPETTAAVATVEEANRRSWRAFEKAGFQHVRDVEEDGLPHRLMRLERRYPP
;
A
#
# COMPACT_ATOMS: atom_id res chain seq x y z
N MET A 1 7.35 -17.14 6.45
CA MET A 1 7.15 -16.06 7.45
C MET A 1 7.25 -14.70 6.75
N ILE A 2 6.25 -13.87 6.93
CA ILE A 2 6.19 -12.52 6.36
C ILE A 2 6.66 -11.53 7.42
N GLU A 3 7.56 -10.65 7.04
CA GLU A 3 8.06 -9.57 7.91
C GLU A 3 8.00 -8.24 7.17
N PHE A 4 7.90 -7.15 7.92
CA PHE A 4 7.90 -5.80 7.37
C PHE A 4 9.11 -5.04 7.91
N GLU A 5 10.05 -4.72 7.04
CA GLU A 5 11.25 -3.96 7.39
C GLU A 5 11.12 -2.52 6.93
N PRO A 6 11.43 -1.53 7.78
CA PRO A 6 11.47 -0.14 7.32
C PRO A 6 12.36 0.03 6.10
N LEU A 7 11.84 0.76 5.11
CA LEU A 7 12.59 1.06 3.90
C LEU A 7 13.78 1.97 4.25
N ARG A 8 14.96 1.62 3.74
CA ARG A 8 16.20 2.37 3.94
C ARG A 8 16.79 2.79 2.60
N ARG A 9 17.71 3.73 2.64
CA ARG A 9 18.39 4.24 1.44
C ARG A 9 19.04 3.11 0.62
N GLU A 10 19.64 2.12 1.28
CA GLU A 10 20.27 0.96 0.63
C GLU A 10 19.28 0.12 -0.21
N HIS A 11 17.99 0.22 0.06
CA HIS A 11 16.94 -0.51 -0.65
C HIS A 11 16.44 0.20 -1.92
N LEU A 12 16.82 1.46 -2.13
CA LEU A 12 16.27 2.25 -3.24
C LEU A 12 16.65 1.70 -4.62
N ARG A 13 17.80 1.05 -4.74
CA ARG A 13 18.18 0.39 -5.99
C ARG A 13 17.23 -0.76 -6.31
N LEU A 14 16.89 -1.57 -5.31
CA LEU A 14 15.92 -2.66 -5.46
C LEU A 14 14.54 -2.12 -5.81
N MET A 15 14.11 -1.04 -5.17
CA MET A 15 12.84 -0.37 -5.49
C MET A 15 12.81 0.08 -6.94
N ARG A 16 13.89 0.68 -7.42
CA ARG A 16 14.01 1.12 -8.82
C ARG A 16 13.88 -0.06 -9.78
N ASP A 17 14.54 -1.18 -9.48
CA ASP A 17 14.47 -2.38 -10.31
C ASP A 17 13.03 -2.92 -10.37
N TRP A 18 12.36 -3.04 -9.23
CA TRP A 18 10.97 -3.50 -9.18
C TRP A 18 10.00 -2.58 -9.92
N LEU A 19 10.13 -1.27 -9.74
CA LEU A 19 9.27 -0.30 -10.42
C LEU A 19 9.41 -0.34 -11.94
N GLY A 20 10.55 -0.84 -12.45
CA GLY A 20 10.77 -1.05 -13.88
C GLY A 20 10.22 -2.36 -14.43
N HIS A 21 9.83 -3.32 -13.57
CA HIS A 21 9.25 -4.58 -14.01
C HIS A 21 7.86 -4.38 -14.62
N GLU A 22 7.57 -5.05 -15.71
CA GLU A 22 6.31 -4.88 -16.45
C GLU A 22 5.08 -5.13 -15.57
N HIS A 23 5.08 -6.19 -14.75
CA HIS A 23 3.95 -6.53 -13.90
C HIS A 23 3.69 -5.49 -12.79
N VAL A 24 4.71 -4.74 -12.36
CA VAL A 24 4.57 -3.62 -11.43
C VAL A 24 4.19 -2.37 -12.22
N ARG A 25 4.88 -2.09 -13.30
CA ARG A 25 4.71 -0.90 -14.14
C ARG A 25 3.29 -0.78 -14.69
N ARG A 26 2.64 -1.89 -14.94
CA ARG A 26 1.25 -1.94 -15.43
C ARG A 26 0.29 -1.15 -14.53
N TRP A 27 0.52 -1.18 -13.23
CA TRP A 27 -0.38 -0.58 -12.23
C TRP A 27 0.24 0.60 -11.50
N CYS A 28 1.57 0.69 -11.44
CA CYS A 28 2.33 1.79 -10.86
C CYS A 28 2.99 2.56 -11.99
N ARG A 29 2.31 3.58 -12.52
CA ARG A 29 2.71 4.27 -13.76
C ARG A 29 3.43 5.59 -13.53
N ASP A 30 3.63 5.97 -12.28
CA ASP A 30 4.33 7.20 -11.93
C ASP A 30 5.77 7.18 -12.43
N ASP A 31 6.36 8.35 -12.60
CA ASP A 31 7.76 8.46 -12.98
C ASP A 31 8.65 7.81 -11.92
N ILE A 32 9.52 6.90 -12.35
CA ILE A 32 10.38 6.13 -11.45
C ILE A 32 11.34 7.04 -10.69
N ASP A 33 11.95 8.02 -11.35
CA ASP A 33 12.90 8.92 -10.72
C ASP A 33 12.22 9.80 -9.67
N GLU A 34 11.01 10.29 -9.96
CA GLU A 34 10.20 11.04 -9.00
C GLU A 34 9.83 10.18 -7.79
N SER A 35 9.38 8.95 -8.02
CA SER A 35 9.03 8.02 -6.94
C SER A 35 10.23 7.73 -6.04
N ILE A 36 11.40 7.48 -6.61
CA ILE A 36 12.62 7.24 -5.82
C ILE A 36 13.01 8.48 -5.01
N ALA A 37 12.88 9.66 -5.60
CA ALA A 37 13.17 10.91 -4.90
C ALA A 37 12.22 11.13 -3.70
N GLU A 38 10.95 10.79 -3.85
CA GLU A 38 9.97 10.85 -2.75
C GLU A 38 10.34 9.90 -1.62
N TYR A 39 10.66 8.64 -1.92
CA TYR A 39 11.10 7.67 -0.91
C TYR A 39 12.36 8.16 -0.19
N GLU A 40 13.29 8.73 -0.92
CA GLU A 40 14.52 9.28 -0.33
C GLU A 40 14.23 10.39 0.67
N GLN A 41 13.32 11.29 0.36
CA GLN A 41 12.88 12.35 1.27
C GLN A 41 12.17 11.79 2.50
N GLU A 42 11.29 10.83 2.32
CA GLU A 42 10.56 10.20 3.42
C GLU A 42 11.51 9.43 4.36
N ILE A 43 12.49 8.72 3.82
CA ILE A 43 13.53 8.04 4.60
C ILE A 43 14.35 9.03 5.43
N ALA A 44 14.66 10.19 4.86
CA ALA A 44 15.41 11.24 5.55
C ALA A 44 14.59 11.95 6.63
N GLY A 45 13.30 11.67 6.74
CA GLY A 45 12.41 12.31 7.72
C GLY A 45 12.01 13.74 7.37
N GLY A 46 12.36 14.22 6.18
CA GLY A 46 12.05 15.57 5.70
C GLY A 46 10.80 15.66 4.83
N GLY A 47 10.10 14.52 4.65
CA GLY A 47 8.93 14.43 3.81
C GLY A 47 7.64 14.30 4.60
N GLU A 48 6.59 13.95 3.88
CA GLU A 48 5.27 13.70 4.44
C GLU A 48 5.26 12.45 5.33
N PRO A 49 4.32 12.32 6.26
CA PRO A 49 4.31 11.24 7.27
C PRO A 49 3.82 9.91 6.70
N THR A 50 4.46 9.43 5.64
CA THR A 50 4.22 8.10 5.07
C THR A 50 5.26 7.13 5.61
N GLU A 51 4.81 5.96 6.04
CA GLU A 51 5.67 4.88 6.49
C GLU A 51 5.83 3.85 5.37
N ASN A 52 7.07 3.63 4.97
CA ASN A 52 7.43 2.73 3.88
C ASN A 52 8.14 1.50 4.41
N TYR A 53 7.73 0.32 3.93
CA TYR A 53 8.30 -0.96 4.34
C TYR A 53 8.62 -1.85 3.15
N LEU A 54 9.69 -2.63 3.30
CA LEU A 54 9.88 -3.82 2.47
C LEU A 54 9.03 -4.96 3.02
N ILE A 55 8.42 -5.71 2.12
CA ILE A 55 7.81 -7.00 2.44
C ILE A 55 8.90 -8.05 2.31
N VAL A 56 9.19 -8.75 3.39
CA VAL A 56 10.23 -9.77 3.44
C VAL A 56 9.59 -11.14 3.67
N LEU A 57 9.89 -12.09 2.82
CA LEU A 57 9.38 -13.46 2.90
C LEU A 57 10.56 -14.42 3.05
N GLY A 58 10.64 -15.07 4.22
CA GLY A 58 11.71 -16.01 4.49
C GLY A 58 13.10 -15.38 4.38
N GLY A 59 13.26 -14.16 4.81
CA GLY A 59 14.52 -13.42 4.77
C GLY A 59 14.85 -12.74 3.43
N ARG A 60 13.96 -12.84 2.43
CA ARG A 60 14.15 -12.22 1.10
C ARG A 60 13.15 -11.09 0.88
N PRO A 61 13.61 -9.90 0.48
CA PRO A 61 12.71 -8.85 0.04
C PRO A 61 11.92 -9.30 -1.20
N VAL A 62 10.60 -9.16 -1.16
CA VAL A 62 9.72 -9.60 -2.25
C VAL A 62 8.76 -8.52 -2.75
N GLY A 63 8.64 -7.42 -2.03
CA GLY A 63 7.74 -6.34 -2.42
C GLY A 63 7.82 -5.15 -1.48
N PHE A 64 6.90 -4.24 -1.67
CA PHE A 64 6.81 -2.97 -0.99
C PHE A 64 5.40 -2.72 -0.49
N ILE A 65 5.27 -2.12 0.69
CA ILE A 65 4.00 -1.72 1.26
C ILE A 65 4.19 -0.43 2.06
N GLN A 66 3.20 0.45 1.98
CA GLN A 66 3.21 1.71 2.72
C GLN A 66 1.88 1.98 3.39
N THR A 67 1.91 2.81 4.41
CA THR A 67 0.72 3.33 5.07
C THR A 67 0.91 4.78 5.49
N TYR A 68 -0.18 5.52 5.51
CA TYR A 68 -0.25 6.94 5.86
C TYR A 68 -1.66 7.26 6.34
N LEU A 69 -1.83 8.33 7.09
CA LEU A 69 -3.16 8.84 7.41
C LEU A 69 -3.69 9.64 6.22
N VAL A 70 -4.87 9.30 5.75
CA VAL A 70 -5.48 10.00 4.59
C VAL A 70 -5.67 11.49 4.89
N SER A 71 -5.97 11.85 6.14
CA SER A 71 -6.13 13.25 6.57
C SER A 71 -4.86 14.09 6.44
N ASP A 72 -3.69 13.46 6.37
CA ASP A 72 -2.42 14.17 6.13
C ASP A 72 -2.23 14.57 4.65
N TYR A 73 -3.11 14.11 3.77
CA TYR A 73 -3.09 14.35 2.33
C TYR A 73 -4.44 14.93 1.87
N PRO A 74 -4.67 16.25 2.05
CA PRO A 74 -5.97 16.85 1.78
C PRO A 74 -6.51 16.64 0.36
N GLU A 75 -5.64 16.71 -0.65
CA GLU A 75 -6.03 16.47 -2.05
C GLU A 75 -6.54 15.03 -2.26
N TRP A 76 -5.87 14.07 -1.63
CA TRP A 76 -6.29 12.68 -1.65
C TRP A 76 -7.60 12.47 -0.91
N ASN A 77 -7.75 13.12 0.25
CA ASN A 77 -8.98 13.02 1.03
C ASN A 77 -10.19 13.61 0.30
N GLU A 78 -10.00 14.60 -0.58
CA GLU A 78 -11.07 15.11 -1.44
C GLU A 78 -11.63 14.04 -2.38
N ILE A 79 -10.78 13.10 -2.82
CA ILE A 79 -11.19 11.99 -3.69
C ILE A 79 -11.89 10.89 -2.90
N VAL A 80 -11.32 10.49 -1.77
CA VAL A 80 -11.80 9.33 -1.02
C VAL A 80 -12.81 9.67 0.08
N GLU A 81 -12.80 10.88 0.61
CA GLU A 81 -13.76 11.42 1.59
C GLU A 81 -13.97 10.52 2.81
N VAL A 82 -12.88 10.13 3.47
CA VAL A 82 -12.94 9.14 4.56
C VAL A 82 -12.81 9.72 5.97
N GLY A 83 -12.43 10.98 6.10
CA GLY A 83 -12.30 11.64 7.40
C GLY A 83 -11.03 11.25 8.18
N GLU A 84 -11.03 11.59 9.49
CA GLU A 84 -9.89 11.37 10.36
C GLU A 84 -9.79 9.93 10.85
N GLY A 85 -8.57 9.52 11.24
CA GLY A 85 -8.31 8.20 11.80
C GLY A 85 -8.33 7.06 10.79
N VAL A 86 -8.37 7.36 9.50
CA VAL A 86 -8.35 6.37 8.43
C VAL A 86 -6.98 6.33 7.77
N ALA A 87 -6.37 5.15 7.75
CA ALA A 87 -5.08 4.92 7.12
C ALA A 87 -5.25 4.48 5.66
N GLY A 88 -4.40 5.00 4.78
CA GLY A 88 -4.25 4.46 3.44
C GLY A 88 -3.23 3.34 3.41
N VAL A 89 -3.39 2.39 2.50
CA VAL A 89 -2.45 1.28 2.29
C VAL A 89 -2.24 1.08 0.80
N ASP A 90 -0.98 1.07 0.38
CA ASP A 90 -0.58 0.75 -1.00
C ASP A 90 0.51 -0.30 -0.98
N LEU A 91 0.49 -1.23 -1.92
CA LEU A 91 1.51 -2.27 -2.01
C LEU A 91 1.72 -2.74 -3.44
N PHE A 92 2.88 -3.33 -3.66
CA PHE A 92 3.12 -4.18 -4.83
C PHE A 92 4.05 -5.34 -4.45
N VAL A 93 3.89 -6.46 -5.17
CA VAL A 93 4.81 -7.59 -5.10
C VAL A 93 5.82 -7.43 -6.24
N GLY A 94 7.08 -7.21 -5.91
CA GLY A 94 8.14 -6.97 -6.90
C GLY A 94 8.57 -8.21 -7.65
N GLU A 95 8.45 -9.38 -7.01
CA GLU A 95 8.84 -10.67 -7.58
C GLU A 95 7.65 -11.30 -8.32
N GLU A 96 7.69 -11.29 -9.64
CA GLU A 96 6.58 -11.78 -10.49
C GLU A 96 6.17 -13.22 -10.19
N GLY A 97 7.13 -14.08 -9.91
CA GLY A 97 6.88 -15.50 -9.62
C GLY A 97 6.04 -15.75 -8.37
N LEU A 98 5.88 -14.73 -7.51
CA LEU A 98 5.10 -14.82 -6.28
C LEU A 98 3.68 -14.24 -6.42
N THR A 99 3.38 -13.63 -7.56
CA THR A 99 2.04 -13.08 -7.80
C THR A 99 1.03 -14.20 -8.07
N GLY A 100 -0.24 -13.96 -7.73
CA GLY A 100 -1.31 -14.91 -8.01
C GLY A 100 -1.36 -16.16 -7.11
N ARG A 101 -0.62 -16.18 -6.01
CA ARG A 101 -0.54 -17.32 -5.08
C ARG A 101 -1.21 -17.07 -3.73
N GLY A 102 -2.04 -16.04 -3.63
CA GLY A 102 -2.69 -15.70 -2.37
C GLY A 102 -1.79 -14.98 -1.37
N LEU A 103 -0.57 -14.64 -1.74
CA LEU A 103 0.38 -13.95 -0.88
C LEU A 103 -0.10 -12.55 -0.51
N GLY A 104 -0.70 -11.82 -1.46
CA GLY A 104 -1.20 -10.47 -1.25
C GLY A 104 -2.20 -10.35 -0.11
N SER A 105 -3.16 -11.26 -0.02
CA SER A 105 -4.16 -11.23 1.06
C SER A 105 -3.53 -11.48 2.43
N LYS A 106 -2.57 -12.39 2.52
CA LYS A 106 -1.84 -12.68 3.76
C LYS A 106 -1.00 -11.49 4.20
N ILE A 107 -0.34 -10.83 3.25
CA ILE A 107 0.43 -9.61 3.50
C ILE A 107 -0.49 -8.53 4.08
N LEU A 108 -1.62 -8.28 3.43
CA LEU A 108 -2.57 -7.25 3.85
C LEU A 108 -3.14 -7.53 5.24
N GLU A 109 -3.55 -8.76 5.53
CA GLU A 109 -4.06 -9.13 6.85
C GLU A 109 -3.02 -8.89 7.95
N GLN A 110 -1.81 -9.35 7.72
CA GLN A 110 -0.74 -9.22 8.71
C GLN A 110 -0.32 -7.76 8.89
N PHE A 111 -0.17 -7.01 7.79
CA PHE A 111 0.18 -5.60 7.82
C PHE A 111 -0.88 -4.75 8.54
N ALA A 112 -2.14 -5.00 8.26
CA ALA A 112 -3.23 -4.31 8.94
C ALA A 112 -3.17 -4.55 10.46
N ARG A 113 -2.97 -5.79 10.87
CA ARG A 113 -2.90 -6.16 12.30
C ARG A 113 -1.66 -5.60 12.99
N GLU A 114 -0.49 -5.74 12.37
CA GLU A 114 0.79 -5.47 13.03
C GLU A 114 1.26 -4.02 12.90
N VAL A 115 0.86 -3.32 11.85
CA VAL A 115 1.32 -1.96 11.56
C VAL A 115 0.18 -0.96 11.64
N VAL A 116 -0.84 -1.12 10.80
CA VAL A 116 -1.91 -0.13 10.66
C VAL A 116 -2.70 0.02 11.97
N PHE A 117 -3.19 -1.07 12.50
CA PHE A 117 -4.01 -1.08 13.72
C PHE A 117 -3.20 -1.21 15.02
N ALA A 118 -1.87 -1.21 14.94
CA ALA A 118 -1.02 -1.03 16.10
C ALA A 118 -1.20 0.37 16.71
N ARG A 119 -1.65 1.33 15.91
CA ARG A 119 -1.98 2.68 16.36
C ARG A 119 -3.43 2.72 16.87
N PRO A 120 -3.66 3.02 18.16
CA PRO A 120 -5.00 3.03 18.74
C PRO A 120 -5.97 3.99 18.06
N GLU A 121 -5.46 5.12 17.55
CA GLU A 121 -6.26 6.16 16.89
C GLU A 121 -6.73 5.78 15.48
N THR A 122 -6.16 4.74 14.87
CA THR A 122 -6.56 4.29 13.54
C THR A 122 -7.81 3.43 13.63
N THR A 123 -8.90 3.88 13.02
CA THR A 123 -10.21 3.23 13.07
C THR A 123 -10.51 2.36 11.86
N ALA A 124 -9.90 2.67 10.72
CA ALA A 124 -10.10 1.92 9.48
C ALA A 124 -8.88 2.05 8.58
N ALA A 125 -8.76 1.14 7.63
CA ALA A 125 -7.79 1.18 6.55
C ALA A 125 -8.53 1.23 5.20
N VAL A 126 -8.01 1.99 4.25
CA VAL A 126 -8.57 2.10 2.90
C VAL A 126 -7.49 1.96 1.84
N ALA A 127 -7.90 1.54 0.67
CA ALA A 127 -7.08 1.57 -0.54
C ALA A 127 -7.97 1.84 -1.74
N THR A 128 -7.42 2.49 -2.75
CA THR A 128 -8.08 2.55 -4.06
C THR A 128 -7.36 1.60 -4.99
N VAL A 129 -8.11 0.76 -5.66
CA VAL A 129 -7.57 -0.24 -6.56
C VAL A 129 -8.24 -0.06 -7.92
N GLU A 130 -7.44 0.08 -8.96
CA GLU A 130 -7.95 0.20 -10.33
C GLU A 130 -8.89 -0.96 -10.64
N GLU A 131 -10.07 -0.65 -11.19
CA GLU A 131 -11.11 -1.64 -11.48
C GLU A 131 -10.58 -2.79 -12.33
N ALA A 132 -9.70 -2.50 -13.29
CA ALA A 132 -9.10 -3.50 -14.15
C ALA A 132 -8.12 -4.42 -13.42
N ASN A 133 -7.59 -4.00 -12.26
CA ASN A 133 -6.65 -4.79 -11.46
C ASN A 133 -7.37 -5.77 -10.54
N ARG A 134 -8.07 -6.72 -11.14
CA ARG A 134 -8.91 -7.69 -10.43
C ARG A 134 -8.15 -8.52 -9.40
N ARG A 135 -6.93 -8.92 -9.72
CA ARG A 135 -6.08 -9.68 -8.79
C ARG A 135 -5.86 -8.91 -7.50
N SER A 136 -5.60 -7.62 -7.60
CA SER A 136 -5.35 -6.77 -6.45
C SER A 136 -6.61 -6.58 -5.59
N TRP A 137 -7.72 -6.12 -6.16
CA TRP A 137 -8.90 -5.90 -5.31
C TRP A 137 -9.50 -7.19 -4.74
N ARG A 138 -9.29 -8.33 -5.39
CA ARG A 138 -9.64 -9.63 -4.80
C ARG A 138 -8.74 -10.00 -3.62
N ALA A 139 -7.46 -9.64 -3.66
CA ALA A 139 -6.57 -9.84 -2.52
C ALA A 139 -7.03 -9.00 -1.32
N PHE A 140 -7.46 -7.74 -1.56
CA PHE A 140 -8.06 -6.91 -0.52
C PHE A 140 -9.34 -7.53 0.04
N GLU A 141 -10.24 -8.03 -0.81
CA GLU A 141 -11.46 -8.72 -0.35
C GLU A 141 -11.14 -9.91 0.55
N LYS A 142 -10.20 -10.76 0.15
CA LYS A 142 -9.78 -11.92 0.95
C LYS A 142 -9.17 -11.50 2.28
N ALA A 143 -8.53 -10.34 2.34
CA ALA A 143 -7.99 -9.79 3.59
C ALA A 143 -9.07 -9.15 4.47
N GLY A 144 -10.32 -9.12 4.03
CA GLY A 144 -11.44 -8.60 4.79
C GLY A 144 -11.89 -7.19 4.44
N PHE A 145 -11.24 -6.55 3.47
CA PHE A 145 -11.67 -5.25 2.97
C PHE A 145 -12.96 -5.41 2.17
N GLN A 146 -13.82 -4.42 2.24
CA GLN A 146 -15.08 -4.37 1.48
C GLN A 146 -15.04 -3.24 0.46
N HIS A 147 -15.61 -3.48 -0.71
CA HIS A 147 -15.82 -2.46 -1.74
C HIS A 147 -16.92 -1.51 -1.24
N VAL A 148 -16.56 -0.26 -0.97
CA VAL A 148 -17.49 0.74 -0.41
C VAL A 148 -18.16 1.53 -1.52
N ARG A 149 -17.39 1.98 -2.49
CA ARG A 149 -17.85 2.74 -3.65
C ARG A 149 -16.78 2.82 -4.72
N ASP A 150 -17.13 3.29 -5.89
CA ASP A 150 -16.19 3.59 -6.96
C ASP A 150 -15.76 5.05 -6.86
N VAL A 151 -14.51 5.31 -7.20
CA VAL A 151 -13.92 6.65 -7.29
C VAL A 151 -13.18 6.75 -8.62
N GLU A 152 -13.01 7.98 -9.11
CA GLU A 152 -12.18 8.24 -10.28
C GLU A 152 -10.83 8.78 -9.84
N GLU A 153 -9.77 8.18 -10.37
CA GLU A 153 -8.40 8.57 -10.09
C GLU A 153 -7.62 8.52 -11.40
N ASP A 154 -6.97 9.62 -11.76
CA ASP A 154 -6.24 9.77 -13.03
C ASP A 154 -7.09 9.41 -14.26
N GLY A 155 -8.39 9.72 -14.22
CA GLY A 155 -9.32 9.46 -15.32
C GLY A 155 -9.74 7.99 -15.45
N LEU A 156 -9.39 7.13 -14.51
CA LEU A 156 -9.72 5.70 -14.52
C LEU A 156 -10.60 5.33 -13.32
N PRO A 157 -11.52 4.36 -13.50
CA PRO A 157 -12.34 3.89 -12.38
C PRO A 157 -11.52 3.06 -11.42
N HIS A 158 -11.68 3.34 -10.13
CA HIS A 158 -11.05 2.62 -9.03
C HIS A 158 -12.11 2.17 -8.03
N ARG A 159 -11.83 1.08 -7.33
CA ARG A 159 -12.62 0.61 -6.20
C ARG A 159 -12.03 1.17 -4.91
N LEU A 160 -12.84 1.83 -4.11
CA LEU A 160 -12.46 2.19 -2.75
C LEU A 160 -12.73 0.99 -1.84
N MET A 161 -11.68 0.38 -1.34
CA MET A 161 -11.71 -0.78 -0.46
C MET A 161 -11.49 -0.33 0.97
N ARG A 162 -12.27 -0.86 1.93
CA ARG A 162 -12.19 -0.43 3.33
C ARG A 162 -12.23 -1.60 4.29
N LEU A 163 -11.36 -1.56 5.30
CA LEU A 163 -11.31 -2.50 6.41
C LEU A 163 -11.52 -1.75 7.71
N GLU A 164 -12.58 -2.08 8.44
CA GLU A 164 -12.83 -1.51 9.78
C GLU A 164 -11.95 -2.21 10.83
N ARG A 165 -11.54 -1.48 11.85
CA ARG A 165 -10.91 -2.09 13.02
C ARG A 165 -11.88 -3.08 13.66
N ARG A 166 -11.49 -4.33 13.78
CA ARG A 166 -12.35 -5.39 14.32
C ARG A 166 -12.37 -5.46 15.84
N TYR A 167 -11.32 -4.95 16.48
CA TYR A 167 -11.15 -5.03 17.94
C TYR A 167 -10.88 -3.65 18.49
N PRO A 168 -11.37 -3.33 19.70
CA PRO A 168 -11.01 -2.08 20.36
C PRO A 168 -9.50 -2.02 20.60
N PRO A 169 -8.93 -0.81 20.69
CA PRO A 169 -7.50 -0.63 20.92
C PRO A 169 -7.05 -1.19 22.27
#